data_e96c354417e88f5a219cda6ecfbfaf1a
#
_entry.id   e96c354417e88f5a219cda6ecfbfaf1a
#
_cell.length_a   1.000
_cell.length_b   1.000
_cell.length_c   1.000
_cell.angle_alpha   90.00
_cell.angle_beta   90.00
_cell.angle_gamma   90.00
#
_symmetry.space_group_name_H-M   'P 1'
#
loop_
_entity.id
_entity.type
_entity.pdbx_description
1 polymer ?
#
loop_
_entity_poly.entity_id
_entity_poly.type
_entity_poly.pdbx_seq_one_letter_code
_entity_poly.pdbx_strand_id
1 'polypeptide(L)'
;MIINKTKDLMKVQPNILSLIGNTPLIRLEKVVAGFDGSFFTKLESFNPGHSNKDRIALHIIEEAEKKGVLSDGYTVIETTSGNTGFSLAMVSLVKGYNCILAVSSKSSKDKIEMLNAMGAKVYVCPSDVSADDPRSYYQVAKKLHSEVENSVYINQYF
;
A
#
# COMPACT_ATOMS: atom_id res chain seq x y z
N MET A 1 -42.33 -12.30 20.17
CA MET A 1 -40.99 -12.88 20.22
C MET A 1 -40.04 -11.85 19.58
N ILE A 2 -39.52 -10.92 20.36
CA ILE A 2 -38.59 -9.88 19.87
C ILE A 2 -37.23 -10.55 19.72
N ILE A 3 -36.83 -10.75 18.46
CA ILE A 3 -35.52 -11.32 18.12
C ILE A 3 -34.45 -10.36 18.63
N ASN A 4 -33.65 -10.85 19.55
CA ASN A 4 -32.48 -10.18 20.10
C ASN A 4 -31.40 -10.07 18.99
N LYS A 5 -31.61 -9.16 18.01
CA LYS A 5 -30.71 -8.87 16.87
C LYS A 5 -29.61 -7.87 17.21
N THR A 6 -29.43 -7.52 18.48
CA THR A 6 -28.54 -6.45 18.90
C THR A 6 -27.13 -6.90 19.32
N LYS A 7 -26.81 -8.21 19.23
CA LYS A 7 -25.48 -8.72 19.62
C LYS A 7 -24.42 -8.73 18.48
N ASP A 8 -24.83 -8.48 17.23
CA ASP A 8 -23.89 -8.41 16.08
C ASP A 8 -23.64 -6.99 15.57
N LEU A 9 -24.13 -6.00 16.29
CA LEU A 9 -24.00 -4.59 15.87
C LEU A 9 -22.69 -4.00 16.41
N MET A 10 -21.76 -3.81 15.53
CA MET A 10 -20.47 -3.12 15.66
C MET A 10 -19.36 -3.94 16.35
N LYS A 11 -18.76 -4.85 15.60
CA LYS A 11 -17.44 -5.37 15.94
C LYS A 11 -16.43 -4.24 15.72
N VAL A 12 -15.97 -3.63 16.80
CA VAL A 12 -14.89 -2.65 16.74
C VAL A 12 -13.64 -3.34 16.26
N GLN A 13 -13.05 -2.84 15.17
CA GLN A 13 -11.82 -3.37 14.62
C GLN A 13 -10.61 -2.76 15.38
N PRO A 14 -9.53 -3.52 15.60
CA PRO A 14 -8.38 -3.04 16.36
C PRO A 14 -7.67 -1.87 15.66
N ASN A 15 -7.61 -1.88 14.34
CA ASN A 15 -7.08 -0.80 13.51
C ASN A 15 -7.55 -0.95 12.06
N ILE A 16 -7.16 -0.01 11.21
CA ILE A 16 -7.59 0.02 9.80
C ILE A 16 -7.05 -1.16 8.98
N LEU A 17 -5.92 -1.77 9.37
CA LEU A 17 -5.31 -2.89 8.64
C LEU A 17 -6.20 -4.14 8.70
N SER A 18 -7.00 -4.31 9.76
CA SER A 18 -7.94 -5.42 9.87
C SER A 18 -9.09 -5.39 8.84
N LEU A 19 -9.28 -4.27 8.15
CA LEU A 19 -10.26 -4.12 7.07
C LEU A 19 -9.69 -4.54 5.71
N ILE A 20 -8.38 -4.71 5.59
CA ILE A 20 -7.74 -5.10 4.34
C ILE A 20 -8.17 -6.52 3.95
N GLY A 21 -8.60 -6.68 2.70
CA GLY A 21 -8.87 -7.99 2.15
C GLY A 21 -10.31 -8.47 2.23
N ASN A 22 -11.14 -7.90 3.11
CA ASN A 22 -12.56 -8.24 3.23
C ASN A 22 -13.45 -7.51 2.20
N THR A 23 -12.96 -7.40 0.97
CA THR A 23 -13.66 -6.68 -0.10
C THR A 23 -14.84 -7.47 -0.65
N PRO A 24 -15.94 -6.81 -1.07
CA PRO A 24 -17.12 -7.48 -1.61
C PRO A 24 -16.83 -8.22 -2.92
N LEU A 25 -17.53 -9.32 -3.13
CA LEU A 25 -17.64 -10.01 -4.41
C LEU A 25 -19.02 -9.74 -5.00
N ILE A 26 -19.08 -9.10 -6.16
CA ILE A 26 -20.33 -8.68 -6.80
C ILE A 26 -20.58 -9.50 -8.06
N ARG A 27 -21.79 -10.04 -8.22
CA ARG A 27 -22.23 -10.65 -9.46
C ARG A 27 -22.49 -9.57 -10.51
N LEU A 28 -21.94 -9.79 -11.71
CA LEU A 28 -22.21 -8.93 -12.87
C LEU A 28 -23.42 -9.47 -13.64
N GLU A 29 -24.29 -8.58 -14.07
CA GLU A 29 -25.51 -8.95 -14.79
C GLU A 29 -25.61 -8.20 -16.12
N LYS A 30 -25.84 -6.89 -16.11
CA LYS A 30 -26.11 -6.12 -17.33
C LYS A 30 -24.94 -6.06 -18.30
N VAL A 31 -23.72 -5.84 -17.80
CA VAL A 31 -22.51 -5.69 -18.63
C VAL A 31 -22.10 -7.00 -19.33
N VAL A 32 -22.58 -8.12 -18.83
CA VAL A 32 -22.28 -9.47 -19.36
C VAL A 32 -23.51 -10.13 -20.01
N ALA A 33 -24.58 -9.37 -20.21
CA ALA A 33 -25.79 -9.87 -20.87
C ALA A 33 -25.45 -10.35 -22.30
N GLY A 34 -25.81 -11.61 -22.60
CA GLY A 34 -25.51 -12.25 -23.89
C GLY A 34 -24.26 -13.16 -23.87
N PHE A 35 -23.55 -13.25 -22.74
CA PHE A 35 -22.47 -14.22 -22.55
C PHE A 35 -22.94 -15.37 -21.64
N ASP A 36 -22.56 -16.59 -21.99
CA ASP A 36 -22.81 -17.76 -21.18
C ASP A 36 -21.87 -17.78 -19.96
N GLY A 37 -22.42 -18.14 -18.78
CA GLY A 37 -21.65 -18.29 -17.56
C GLY A 37 -22.08 -17.37 -16.42
N SER A 38 -21.35 -17.44 -15.32
CA SER A 38 -21.53 -16.57 -14.15
C SER A 38 -20.29 -15.70 -13.97
N PHE A 39 -20.49 -14.41 -13.91
CA PHE A 39 -19.41 -13.43 -13.86
C PHE A 39 -19.45 -12.68 -12.54
N PHE A 40 -18.28 -12.50 -11.92
CA PHE A 40 -18.15 -11.82 -10.64
C PHE A 40 -16.98 -10.84 -10.70
N THR A 41 -17.10 -9.75 -9.96
CA THR A 41 -16.00 -8.80 -9.74
C THR A 41 -15.70 -8.65 -8.26
N LYS A 42 -14.40 -8.64 -7.92
CA LYS A 42 -13.89 -8.34 -6.58
C LYS A 42 -13.62 -6.85 -6.48
N LEU A 43 -14.33 -6.15 -5.58
CA LEU A 43 -14.25 -4.70 -5.47
C LEU A 43 -13.05 -4.29 -4.59
N GLU A 44 -11.85 -4.32 -5.14
CA GLU A 44 -10.62 -3.98 -4.40
C GLU A 44 -10.53 -2.49 -4.00
N SER A 45 -11.33 -1.62 -4.58
CA SER A 45 -11.49 -0.22 -4.14
C SER A 45 -12.10 -0.08 -2.74
N PHE A 46 -12.65 -1.14 -2.17
CA PHE A 46 -13.18 -1.16 -0.79
C PHE A 46 -12.09 -1.45 0.27
N ASN A 47 -10.87 -1.75 -0.15
CA ASN A 47 -9.76 -1.73 0.81
C ASN A 47 -9.54 -0.30 1.34
N PRO A 48 -9.00 -0.10 2.55
CA PRO A 48 -8.74 1.22 3.14
C PRO A 48 -7.93 2.18 2.26
N GLY A 49 -6.95 1.67 1.52
CA GLY A 49 -6.14 2.42 0.56
C GLY A 49 -6.72 2.40 -0.86
N HIS A 50 -7.98 2.00 -1.03
CA HIS A 50 -8.74 1.99 -2.27
C HIS A 50 -8.13 1.15 -3.40
N SER A 51 -7.31 0.14 -3.08
CA SER A 51 -6.71 -0.74 -4.10
C SER A 51 -6.30 -2.12 -3.54
N ASN A 52 -5.97 -3.04 -4.46
CA ASN A 52 -5.39 -4.32 -4.09
C ASN A 52 -3.96 -4.21 -3.54
N LYS A 53 -3.32 -3.04 -3.62
CA LYS A 53 -1.98 -2.82 -3.09
C LYS A 53 -1.92 -2.87 -1.57
N ASP A 54 -3.04 -2.63 -0.90
CA ASP A 54 -3.13 -2.81 0.55
C ASP A 54 -2.80 -4.24 0.98
N ARG A 55 -3.31 -5.23 0.25
CA ARG A 55 -3.01 -6.65 0.49
C ARG A 55 -1.53 -6.94 0.34
N ILE A 56 -0.93 -6.40 -0.72
CA ILE A 56 0.48 -6.62 -1.05
C ILE A 56 1.35 -5.97 0.00
N ALA A 57 1.09 -4.70 0.34
CA ALA A 57 1.86 -3.95 1.34
C ALA A 57 1.80 -4.62 2.72
N LEU A 58 0.61 -4.98 3.18
CA LEU A 58 0.44 -5.66 4.46
C LEU A 58 1.20 -6.99 4.49
N HIS A 59 1.02 -7.83 3.46
CA HIS A 59 1.66 -9.14 3.38
C HIS A 59 3.20 -9.05 3.37
N ILE A 60 3.77 -8.14 2.57
CA ILE A 60 5.23 -8.00 2.48
C ILE A 60 5.81 -7.55 3.83
N ILE A 61 5.18 -6.60 4.51
CA ILE A 61 5.63 -6.12 5.81
C ILE A 61 5.52 -7.22 6.85
N GLU A 62 4.41 -7.95 6.92
CA GLU A 62 4.23 -9.06 7.86
C GLU A 62 5.20 -10.22 7.60
N GLU A 63 5.51 -10.53 6.35
CA GLU A 63 6.51 -11.53 6.02
C GLU A 63 7.95 -11.07 6.38
N ALA A 64 8.25 -9.78 6.21
CA ALA A 64 9.53 -9.22 6.62
C ALA A 64 9.71 -9.27 8.16
N GLU A 65 8.64 -9.00 8.91
CA GLU A 65 8.59 -9.15 10.37
C GLU A 65 8.84 -10.60 10.79
N LYS A 66 8.11 -11.56 10.23
CA LYS A 66 8.24 -12.99 10.51
C LYS A 66 9.64 -13.52 10.23
N LYS A 67 10.30 -13.01 9.21
CA LYS A 67 11.66 -13.38 8.83
C LYS A 67 12.74 -12.65 9.64
N GLY A 68 12.36 -11.72 10.51
CA GLY A 68 13.26 -10.91 11.31
C GLY A 68 14.10 -9.90 10.52
N VAL A 69 13.70 -9.61 9.25
CA VAL A 69 14.39 -8.61 8.43
C VAL A 69 13.82 -7.19 8.62
N LEU A 70 12.65 -7.09 9.24
CA LEU A 70 12.02 -5.84 9.65
C LEU A 70 11.68 -5.90 11.14
N SER A 71 12.13 -4.91 11.91
CA SER A 71 11.95 -4.82 13.36
C SER A 71 11.62 -3.39 13.78
N ASP A 72 11.24 -3.19 15.02
CA ASP A 72 10.91 -1.87 15.57
C ASP A 72 11.99 -0.83 15.27
N GLY A 73 11.56 0.36 14.85
CA GLY A 73 12.45 1.47 14.48
C GLY A 73 13.04 1.39 13.07
N TYR A 74 12.81 0.30 12.35
CA TYR A 74 13.27 0.16 10.97
C TYR A 74 12.54 1.09 10.00
N THR A 75 13.15 1.27 8.83
CA THR A 75 12.64 2.09 7.73
C THR A 75 12.25 1.24 6.54
N VAL A 76 11.02 1.36 6.10
CA VAL A 76 10.53 0.77 4.84
C VAL A 76 10.83 1.75 3.71
N ILE A 77 11.51 1.29 2.66
CA ILE A 77 11.89 2.09 1.50
C ILE A 77 11.28 1.48 0.24
N GLU A 78 10.69 2.31 -0.63
CA GLU A 78 10.15 1.85 -1.91
C GLU A 78 10.19 2.95 -2.97
N THR A 79 10.23 2.51 -4.24
CA THR A 79 9.94 3.35 -5.40
C THR A 79 8.49 3.19 -5.80
N THR A 80 7.76 4.28 -5.95
CA THR A 80 6.34 4.19 -6.29
C THR A 80 5.84 5.44 -6.97
N SER A 81 4.91 5.26 -7.89
CA SER A 81 4.18 6.36 -8.53
C SER A 81 2.68 6.37 -8.18
N GLY A 82 2.24 5.49 -7.30
CA GLY A 82 0.80 5.32 -7.08
C GLY A 82 0.40 4.57 -5.81
N ASN A 83 -0.54 3.65 -5.97
CA ASN A 83 -1.24 2.99 -4.86
C ASN A 83 -0.32 2.20 -3.90
N THR A 84 0.78 1.64 -4.39
CA THR A 84 1.73 0.91 -3.53
C THR A 84 2.33 1.81 -2.46
N GLY A 85 2.72 3.05 -2.83
CA GLY A 85 3.25 4.01 -1.85
C GLY A 85 2.24 4.39 -0.79
N PHE A 86 0.98 4.61 -1.20
CA PHE A 86 -0.10 4.88 -0.24
C PHE A 86 -0.27 3.71 0.74
N SER A 87 -0.36 2.49 0.22
CA SER A 87 -0.55 1.30 1.04
C SER A 87 0.63 1.05 1.98
N LEU A 88 1.88 1.22 1.52
CA LEU A 88 3.07 1.08 2.35
C LEU A 88 3.13 2.17 3.44
N ALA A 89 2.84 3.43 3.10
CA ALA A 89 2.79 4.51 4.09
C ALA A 89 1.73 4.24 5.17
N MET A 90 0.52 3.80 4.79
CA MET A 90 -0.55 3.45 5.71
C MET A 90 -0.15 2.29 6.63
N VAL A 91 0.39 1.20 6.08
CA VAL A 91 0.80 0.03 6.88
C VAL A 91 1.95 0.40 7.80
N SER A 92 2.95 1.15 7.31
CA SER A 92 4.08 1.61 8.11
C SER A 92 3.63 2.50 9.26
N LEU A 93 2.74 3.47 9.01
CA LEU A 93 2.18 4.35 10.03
C LEU A 93 1.50 3.56 11.16
N VAL A 94 0.66 2.60 10.81
CA VAL A 94 -0.10 1.82 11.81
C VAL A 94 0.80 0.87 12.60
N LYS A 95 1.85 0.33 11.98
CA LYS A 95 2.81 -0.59 12.61
C LYS A 95 3.99 0.11 13.28
N GLY A 96 4.11 1.45 13.16
CA GLY A 96 5.17 2.22 13.80
C GLY A 96 6.53 2.22 13.08
N TYR A 97 6.56 1.89 11.80
CA TYR A 97 7.76 1.95 10.97
C TYR A 97 7.96 3.33 10.35
N ASN A 98 9.21 3.72 10.15
CA ASN A 98 9.52 4.82 9.26
C ASN A 98 9.24 4.42 7.81
N CYS A 99 8.86 5.38 6.98
CA CYS A 99 8.59 5.14 5.56
C CYS A 99 9.28 6.18 4.70
N ILE A 100 10.04 5.73 3.71
CA ILE A 100 10.70 6.58 2.70
C ILE A 100 10.22 6.15 1.33
N LEU A 101 9.72 7.09 0.54
CA LEU A 101 9.20 6.84 -0.80
C LEU A 101 9.90 7.71 -1.83
N ALA A 102 10.53 7.09 -2.83
CA ALA A 102 11.00 7.78 -4.01
C ALA A 102 9.91 7.78 -5.07
N VAL A 103 9.46 8.96 -5.49
CA VAL A 103 8.32 9.13 -6.40
C VAL A 103 8.74 9.91 -7.65
N SER A 104 8.07 9.65 -8.76
CA SER A 104 8.26 10.40 -9.99
C SER A 104 7.68 11.82 -9.87
N SER A 105 8.31 12.81 -10.49
CA SER A 105 7.80 14.19 -10.61
C SER A 105 6.46 14.28 -11.37
N LYS A 106 6.02 13.20 -12.04
CA LYS A 106 4.67 13.10 -12.62
C LYS A 106 3.57 12.83 -11.58
N SER A 107 3.95 12.49 -10.35
CA SER A 107 2.96 12.31 -9.27
C SER A 107 2.29 13.63 -8.95
N SER A 108 0.97 13.62 -8.75
CA SER A 108 0.24 14.85 -8.40
C SER A 108 0.68 15.37 -7.03
N LYS A 109 0.61 16.69 -6.86
CA LYS A 109 0.95 17.37 -5.60
C LYS A 109 0.12 16.82 -4.44
N ASP A 110 -1.18 16.62 -4.64
CA ASP A 110 -2.09 16.09 -3.62
C ASP A 110 -1.66 14.71 -3.13
N LYS A 111 -1.17 13.83 -4.03
CA LYS A 111 -0.66 12.51 -3.64
C LYS A 111 0.60 12.63 -2.79
N ILE A 112 1.51 13.53 -3.15
CA ILE A 112 2.74 13.76 -2.38
C ILE A 112 2.40 14.32 -0.99
N GLU A 113 1.50 15.29 -0.91
CA GLU A 113 1.03 15.87 0.35
C GLU A 113 0.34 14.82 1.25
N MET A 114 -0.46 13.94 0.65
CA MET A 114 -1.11 12.85 1.38
C MET A 114 -0.09 11.86 1.97
N LEU A 115 0.95 11.48 1.21
CA LEU A 115 2.02 10.61 1.70
C LEU A 115 2.79 11.27 2.86
N ASN A 116 3.11 12.55 2.73
CA ASN A 116 3.75 13.33 3.81
C ASN A 116 2.84 13.43 5.06
N ALA A 117 1.53 13.63 4.89
CA ALA A 117 0.58 13.68 5.99
C ALA A 117 0.47 12.34 6.74
N MET A 118 0.74 11.21 6.07
CA MET A 118 0.86 9.89 6.70
C MET A 118 2.24 9.64 7.34
N GLY A 119 3.13 10.65 7.38
CA GLY A 119 4.45 10.53 7.99
C GLY A 119 5.54 9.93 7.08
N ALA A 120 5.25 9.63 5.82
CA ALA A 120 6.27 9.18 4.89
C ALA A 120 7.18 10.33 4.47
N LYS A 121 8.50 10.08 4.39
CA LYS A 121 9.46 11.01 3.79
C LYS A 121 9.50 10.78 2.29
N VAL A 122 9.06 11.78 1.51
CA VAL A 122 8.91 11.65 0.06
C VAL A 122 10.05 12.34 -0.68
N TYR A 123 10.73 11.62 -1.57
CA TYR A 123 11.75 12.13 -2.48
C TYR A 123 11.18 12.19 -3.88
N VAL A 124 11.03 13.41 -4.41
CA VAL A 124 10.52 13.63 -5.77
C VAL A 124 11.68 13.61 -6.76
N CYS A 125 11.65 12.68 -7.69
CA CYS A 125 12.71 12.44 -8.67
C CYS A 125 12.25 12.82 -10.09
N PRO A 126 13.16 13.26 -10.98
CA PRO A 126 12.81 13.58 -12.35
C PRO A 126 12.22 12.40 -13.09
N SER A 127 11.27 12.68 -13.97
CA SER A 127 10.54 11.66 -14.76
C SER A 127 11.03 11.52 -16.19
N ASP A 128 11.95 12.36 -16.60
CA ASP A 128 12.53 12.48 -17.95
C ASP A 128 13.93 11.86 -18.06
N VAL A 129 14.27 11.00 -17.12
CA VAL A 129 15.55 10.28 -17.06
C VAL A 129 15.35 8.77 -17.23
N SER A 130 16.40 8.07 -17.68
CA SER A 130 16.38 6.61 -17.77
C SER A 130 16.39 5.95 -16.37
N ALA A 131 15.98 4.68 -16.29
CA ALA A 131 15.97 3.94 -15.02
C ALA A 131 17.37 3.82 -14.36
N ASP A 132 18.43 3.84 -15.17
CA ASP A 132 19.82 3.75 -14.71
C ASP A 132 20.44 5.10 -14.34
N ASP A 133 19.78 6.21 -14.64
CA ASP A 133 20.24 7.54 -14.24
C ASP A 133 20.26 7.65 -12.70
N PRO A 134 21.36 8.12 -12.09
CA PRO A 134 21.44 8.28 -10.63
C PRO A 134 20.32 9.13 -10.01
N ARG A 135 19.67 9.99 -10.79
CA ARG A 135 18.55 10.85 -10.36
C ARG A 135 17.20 10.13 -10.46
N SER A 136 17.13 8.96 -11.12
CA SER A 136 15.88 8.20 -11.24
C SER A 136 15.38 7.77 -9.86
N TYR A 137 14.07 7.68 -9.71
CA TYR A 137 13.50 7.24 -8.43
C TYR A 137 13.92 5.80 -8.06
N TYR A 138 14.29 4.97 -9.03
CA TYR A 138 14.88 3.65 -8.77
C TYR A 138 16.26 3.74 -8.11
N GLN A 139 17.18 4.55 -8.68
CA GLN A 139 18.52 4.69 -8.14
C GLN A 139 18.53 5.46 -6.82
N VAL A 140 17.66 6.47 -6.69
CA VAL A 140 17.49 7.21 -5.43
C VAL A 140 17.04 6.28 -4.30
N ALA A 141 16.07 5.40 -4.53
CA ALA A 141 15.63 4.45 -3.50
C ALA A 141 16.74 3.45 -3.12
N LYS A 142 17.46 2.91 -4.10
CA LYS A 142 18.62 2.02 -3.85
C LYS A 142 19.71 2.73 -3.03
N LYS A 143 20.02 3.97 -3.38
CA LYS A 143 20.98 4.78 -2.64
C LYS A 143 20.52 5.03 -1.21
N LEU A 144 19.27 5.45 -1.02
CA LEU A 144 18.70 5.66 0.32
C LEU A 144 18.75 4.38 1.16
N HIS A 145 18.45 3.23 0.58
CA HIS A 145 18.59 1.96 1.29
C HIS A 145 20.04 1.66 1.69
N SER A 146 21.03 2.01 0.88
CA SER A 146 22.44 1.83 1.23
C SER A 146 22.96 2.80 2.30
N GLU A 147 22.30 3.96 2.47
CA GLU A 147 22.69 5.02 3.40
C GLU A 147 21.90 5.00 4.71
N VAL A 148 20.70 4.43 4.71
CA VAL A 148 19.82 4.36 5.89
C VAL A 148 20.03 3.01 6.57
N GLU A 149 20.66 3.04 7.73
CA GLU A 149 20.79 1.85 8.59
C GLU A 149 19.40 1.32 8.98
N ASN A 150 19.29 0.02 9.20
CA ASN A 150 18.05 -0.64 9.61
C ASN A 150 16.88 -0.31 8.65
N SER A 151 17.11 -0.49 7.36
CA SER A 151 16.09 -0.30 6.33
C SER A 151 15.83 -1.55 5.51
N VAL A 152 14.61 -1.65 4.98
CA VAL A 152 14.18 -2.72 4.05
C VAL A 152 13.69 -2.05 2.78
N TYR A 153 14.31 -2.40 1.66
CA TYR A 153 13.86 -1.98 0.33
C TYR A 153 12.91 -3.03 -0.23
N ILE A 154 11.66 -2.67 -0.41
CA ILE A 154 10.58 -3.59 -0.84
C ILE A 154 10.80 -4.08 -2.27
N ASN A 155 11.25 -3.19 -3.17
CA ASN A 155 11.65 -3.53 -4.55
C ASN A 155 10.58 -4.29 -5.35
N GLN A 156 9.38 -3.73 -5.44
CA GLN A 156 8.23 -4.38 -6.11
C GLN A 156 8.40 -4.62 -7.62
N TYR A 157 9.43 -4.05 -8.25
CA TYR A 157 9.64 -4.12 -9.70
C TYR A 157 10.69 -5.16 -10.12
N PHE A 158 11.38 -5.82 -9.18
CA PHE A 158 12.46 -6.76 -9.48
C PHE A 158 12.44 -8.01 -8.59
#